data_5a1abf6298120dd07636f3bb3c70fa12
#
_entry.id   5a1abf6298120dd07636f3bb3c70fa12
#
_cell.length_a   1.000
_cell.length_b   1.000
_cell.length_c   1.000
_cell.angle_alpha   90.00
_cell.angle_beta   90.00
_cell.angle_gamma   90.00
#
_symmetry.space_group_name_H-M   'P 1'
#
loop_
_entity.id
_entity.type
_entity.pdbx_description
1 polymer ?
#
loop_
_entity_poly.entity_id
_entity_poly.type
_entity_poly.pdbx_seq_one_letter_code
_entity_poly.pdbx_strand_id
1 'polypeptide(L)'
;MLLQFTPASAASETPALLHGHLVDIGGGRHMNIVCLGRGSPTAVFEYGLGGNLLNWQKVAGPIAELTTACFYDRAGYGDSDPSSRAMTAGNVTHDLYWLLKKAGVQTPFVLVGHSLGGLYATLYANRFPSQVAGLVLIDPAFAGQDLDETPEEKARAASIYAQSQANIARCAALAREAKLSSNNPAGCVSLPANATEGERTYLAQQFAKSARWDAMLSESENLHAAGALSEDELEEQRAARSFGDKPVIVLTASIIPTQPGETPEEHAKSVGHWKAGHDRLAARSSRGESIVVPNATHMIQLDQPLAVIDAVRRVLLAVRAHRRR
;
A
#
# COMPACT_ATOMS: atom_id res chain seq x y z
N MET A 1 42.72 37.22 3.76
CA MET A 1 41.30 37.40 4.03
C MET A 1 40.61 36.05 3.71
N LEU A 2 40.52 35.21 4.74
CA LEU A 2 39.97 33.87 4.64
C LEU A 2 38.45 33.97 4.78
N LEU A 3 37.70 33.72 3.71
CA LEU A 3 36.27 33.59 3.74
C LEU A 3 35.91 32.29 4.48
N GLN A 4 35.35 32.43 5.68
CA GLN A 4 34.74 31.32 6.41
C GLN A 4 33.40 31.02 5.76
N PHE A 5 33.33 29.87 5.07
CA PHE A 5 32.07 29.25 4.70
C PHE A 5 31.41 28.68 5.98
N THR A 6 30.44 29.35 6.51
CA THR A 6 29.49 28.74 7.45
C THR A 6 28.68 27.72 6.69
N PRO A 7 28.62 26.43 7.14
CA PRO A 7 27.67 25.49 6.55
C PRO A 7 26.26 25.98 6.86
N ALA A 8 25.45 26.20 5.82
CA ALA A 8 24.04 26.42 5.99
C ALA A 8 23.48 25.23 6.77
N SER A 9 22.86 25.49 7.91
CA SER A 9 22.08 24.53 8.66
C SER A 9 21.05 23.96 7.68
N ALA A 10 21.17 22.68 7.34
CA ALA A 10 20.10 21.94 6.66
C ALA A 10 18.92 21.92 7.64
N ALA A 11 18.06 22.91 7.56
CA ALA A 11 16.73 22.82 8.15
C ALA A 11 16.11 21.55 7.58
N SER A 12 15.63 20.65 8.45
CA SER A 12 15.00 19.40 8.08
C SER A 12 13.67 19.74 7.41
N GLU A 13 13.70 19.96 6.08
CA GLU A 13 12.48 20.18 5.32
C GLU A 13 11.62 18.92 5.43
N THR A 14 10.38 19.13 5.84
CA THR A 14 9.37 18.06 5.82
C THR A 14 9.24 17.57 4.39
N PRO A 15 9.31 16.25 4.11
CA PRO A 15 9.22 15.74 2.75
C PRO A 15 7.97 16.27 2.03
N ALA A 16 8.11 16.70 0.78
CA ALA A 16 7.01 17.22 -0.05
C ALA A 16 5.82 16.26 -0.10
N LEU A 17 6.07 14.96 0.08
CA LEU A 17 5.07 13.89 0.18
C LEU A 17 4.11 14.07 1.38
N LEU A 18 4.47 14.83 2.40
CA LEU A 18 3.63 15.08 3.58
C LEU A 18 2.81 16.38 3.48
N HIS A 19 2.91 17.12 2.38
CA HIS A 19 2.15 18.36 2.14
C HIS A 19 0.96 18.11 1.21
N GLY A 20 -0.02 17.32 1.69
CA GLY A 20 -1.28 17.07 0.98
C GLY A 20 -2.33 18.16 1.19
N HIS A 21 -3.49 17.93 0.60
CA HIS A 21 -4.68 18.76 0.82
C HIS A 21 -5.90 17.86 1.00
N LEU A 22 -6.86 18.36 1.78
CA LEU A 22 -8.11 17.66 2.06
C LEU A 22 -9.10 17.86 0.92
N VAL A 23 -9.69 16.77 0.46
CA VAL A 23 -10.72 16.73 -0.58
C VAL A 23 -12.02 16.22 0.03
N ASP A 24 -13.10 16.98 -0.10
CA ASP A 24 -14.44 16.54 0.32
C ASP A 24 -14.92 15.43 -0.61
N ILE A 25 -15.00 14.20 -0.05
CA ILE A 25 -15.49 13.01 -0.77
C ILE A 25 -16.99 12.80 -0.62
N GLY A 26 -17.69 13.70 0.09
CA GLY A 26 -19.10 13.60 0.43
C GLY A 26 -19.36 12.94 1.78
N GLY A 27 -20.60 13.07 2.24
CA GLY A 27 -20.99 12.52 3.55
C GLY A 27 -20.33 13.19 4.74
N GLY A 28 -19.82 14.41 4.58
CA GLY A 28 -19.10 15.17 5.61
C GLY A 28 -17.69 14.65 5.88
N ARG A 29 -17.12 13.87 4.97
CA ARG A 29 -15.76 13.32 5.12
C ARG A 29 -14.79 13.92 4.10
N HIS A 30 -13.57 14.18 4.57
CA HIS A 30 -12.45 14.64 3.76
C HIS A 30 -11.34 13.61 3.75
N MET A 31 -10.67 13.47 2.62
CA MET A 31 -9.50 12.62 2.50
C MET A 31 -8.30 13.42 1.99
N ASN A 32 -7.15 13.12 2.55
CA ASN A 32 -5.89 13.75 2.18
C ASN A 32 -5.30 13.14 0.94
N ILE A 33 -4.89 13.98 -0.01
CA ILE A 33 -4.17 13.59 -1.22
C ILE A 33 -3.02 14.56 -1.49
N VAL A 34 -1.90 14.04 -1.94
CA VAL A 34 -0.75 14.80 -2.41
C VAL A 34 -0.36 14.32 -3.80
N CYS A 35 -0.27 15.22 -4.76
CA CYS A 35 0.18 14.91 -6.11
C CYS A 35 1.44 15.71 -6.42
N LEU A 36 2.50 14.99 -6.81
CA LEU A 36 3.81 15.55 -7.14
C LEU A 36 4.05 15.41 -8.65
N GLY A 37 4.92 16.25 -9.18
CA GLY A 37 5.28 16.20 -10.60
C GLY A 37 4.19 16.65 -11.55
N ARG A 38 4.43 16.46 -12.86
CA ARG A 38 3.50 16.80 -13.94
C ARG A 38 3.61 15.80 -15.08
N GLY A 39 2.48 15.44 -15.66
CA GLY A 39 2.44 14.54 -16.81
C GLY A 39 1.25 13.59 -16.80
N SER A 40 1.10 12.80 -17.87
CA SER A 40 0.01 11.84 -18.06
C SER A 40 0.57 10.54 -18.66
N PRO A 41 -0.06 9.38 -18.33
CA PRO A 41 -1.12 9.21 -17.35
C PRO A 41 -0.61 9.44 -15.91
N THR A 42 -1.50 9.85 -15.01
CA THR A 42 -1.18 9.94 -13.58
C THR A 42 -0.87 8.54 -13.02
N ALA A 43 0.09 8.44 -12.09
CA ALA A 43 0.31 7.26 -11.26
C ALA A 43 -0.31 7.49 -9.89
N VAL A 44 -1.21 6.61 -9.43
CA VAL A 44 -1.90 6.67 -8.13
C VAL A 44 -1.40 5.54 -7.25
N PHE A 45 -1.01 5.85 -6.02
CA PHE A 45 -0.30 4.94 -5.12
C PHE A 45 -1.17 4.53 -3.94
N GLU A 46 -1.23 3.19 -3.71
CA GLU A 46 -1.99 2.53 -2.65
C GLU A 46 -1.06 1.70 -1.77
N TYR A 47 -0.87 2.09 -0.50
CA TYR A 47 0.02 1.39 0.43
C TYR A 47 -0.64 0.15 1.08
N GLY A 48 0.16 -0.71 1.72
CA GLY A 48 -0.28 -1.92 2.40
C GLY A 48 -0.98 -1.67 3.74
N LEU A 49 -1.34 -2.74 4.45
CA LEU A 49 -1.94 -2.71 5.77
C LEU A 49 -1.11 -1.84 6.72
N GLY A 50 -1.78 -0.92 7.41
CA GLY A 50 -1.12 -0.06 8.39
C GLY A 50 -0.08 0.91 7.82
N GLY A 51 0.05 1.04 6.49
CA GLY A 51 1.01 1.91 5.82
C GLY A 51 0.75 3.41 6.02
N ASN A 52 1.54 4.21 5.36
CA ASN A 52 1.44 5.68 5.33
C ASN A 52 2.20 6.23 4.12
N LEU A 53 2.13 7.53 3.90
CA LEU A 53 2.78 8.19 2.76
C LEU A 53 4.30 7.97 2.69
N LEU A 54 5.00 7.86 3.84
CA LEU A 54 6.45 7.63 3.87
C LEU A 54 6.87 6.26 3.33
N ASN A 55 5.94 5.31 3.17
CA ASN A 55 6.25 4.07 2.47
C ASN A 55 6.73 4.31 1.03
N TRP A 56 6.40 5.46 0.45
CA TRP A 56 6.73 5.85 -0.91
C TRP A 56 7.93 6.81 -1.03
N GLN A 57 8.55 7.20 0.09
CA GLN A 57 9.57 8.27 0.14
C GLN A 57 10.73 8.07 -0.82
N LYS A 58 11.17 6.80 -1.07
CA LYS A 58 12.29 6.52 -1.97
C LYS A 58 11.91 6.52 -3.46
N VAL A 59 10.63 6.44 -3.77
CA VAL A 59 10.15 6.32 -5.16
C VAL A 59 9.37 7.55 -5.63
N ALA A 60 8.80 8.33 -4.71
CA ALA A 60 7.90 9.44 -5.03
C ALA A 60 8.57 10.52 -5.90
N GLY A 61 9.75 10.99 -5.50
CA GLY A 61 10.51 12.01 -6.25
C GLY A 61 10.85 11.55 -7.67
N PRO A 62 11.59 10.43 -7.85
CA PRO A 62 11.92 9.92 -9.18
C PRO A 62 10.70 9.65 -10.08
N ILE A 63 9.58 9.20 -9.52
CA ILE A 63 8.36 8.99 -10.33
C ILE A 63 7.69 10.33 -10.67
N ALA A 64 7.74 11.31 -9.78
CA ALA A 64 7.24 12.66 -10.05
C ALA A 64 7.99 13.37 -11.21
N GLU A 65 9.24 12.98 -11.48
CA GLU A 65 9.97 13.42 -12.67
C GLU A 65 9.44 12.80 -13.98
N LEU A 66 8.79 11.62 -13.89
CA LEU A 66 8.26 10.90 -15.06
C LEU A 66 6.83 11.30 -15.41
N THR A 67 6.02 11.61 -14.39
CA THR A 67 4.58 11.90 -14.55
C THR A 67 4.01 12.58 -13.30
N THR A 68 2.72 12.88 -13.29
CA THR A 68 2.01 13.22 -12.06
C THR A 68 1.87 11.95 -11.20
N ALA A 69 2.37 11.98 -9.97
CA ALA A 69 2.29 10.90 -8.98
C ALA A 69 1.43 11.34 -7.81
N CYS A 70 0.32 10.66 -7.57
CA CYS A 70 -0.64 10.98 -6.50
C CYS A 70 -0.60 9.90 -5.41
N PHE A 71 -0.46 10.34 -4.17
CA PHE A 71 -0.44 9.56 -2.95
C PHE A 71 -1.56 10.04 -2.05
N TYR A 72 -2.15 9.17 -1.25
CA TYR A 72 -3.26 9.58 -0.41
C TYR A 72 -3.28 8.81 0.91
N ASP A 73 -3.97 9.36 1.89
CA ASP A 73 -4.26 8.66 3.14
C ASP A 73 -5.65 8.04 3.07
N ARG A 74 -5.74 6.73 3.36
CA ARG A 74 -7.04 6.06 3.51
C ARG A 74 -7.82 6.63 4.70
N ALA A 75 -9.12 6.38 4.75
CA ALA A 75 -9.96 6.82 5.87
C ALA A 75 -9.37 6.40 7.23
N GLY A 76 -9.27 7.32 8.16
CA GLY A 76 -8.67 7.14 9.49
C GLY A 76 -7.15 7.20 9.53
N TYR A 77 -6.47 7.15 8.39
CA TYR A 77 -5.01 7.32 8.31
C TYR A 77 -4.64 8.76 8.00
N GLY A 78 -3.39 9.10 8.32
CA GLY A 78 -2.85 10.41 7.97
C GLY A 78 -3.71 11.55 8.45
N ASP A 79 -4.08 12.41 7.53
CA ASP A 79 -4.96 13.55 7.77
C ASP A 79 -6.39 13.33 7.23
N SER A 80 -6.69 12.12 6.76
CA SER A 80 -8.03 11.73 6.32
C SER A 80 -8.98 11.49 7.49
N ASP A 81 -10.23 11.92 7.32
CA ASP A 81 -11.30 11.65 8.28
C ASP A 81 -11.55 10.13 8.42
N PRO A 82 -11.93 9.64 9.60
CA PRO A 82 -12.27 8.24 9.79
C PRO A 82 -13.56 7.87 9.06
N SER A 83 -13.75 6.58 8.78
CA SER A 83 -14.98 6.01 8.25
C SER A 83 -15.79 5.35 9.37
N SER A 84 -17.12 5.48 9.31
CA SER A 84 -18.03 4.67 10.13
C SER A 84 -18.31 3.29 9.53
N ARG A 85 -17.88 3.06 8.28
CA ARG A 85 -17.99 1.76 7.60
C ARG A 85 -16.74 0.95 7.86
N ALA A 86 -16.85 -0.38 7.84
CA ALA A 86 -15.69 -1.28 7.87
C ALA A 86 -14.73 -0.96 6.72
N MET A 87 -13.44 -1.16 6.96
CA MET A 87 -12.38 -0.95 5.97
C MET A 87 -12.23 -2.19 5.07
N THR A 88 -13.34 -2.60 4.43
CA THR A 88 -13.30 -3.64 3.40
C THR A 88 -12.72 -3.10 2.10
N ALA A 89 -12.19 -3.98 1.26
CA ALA A 89 -11.66 -3.62 -0.06
C ALA A 89 -12.69 -2.82 -0.89
N GLY A 90 -13.98 -3.19 -0.77
CA GLY A 90 -15.08 -2.49 -1.43
C GLY A 90 -15.30 -1.08 -0.95
N ASN A 91 -15.24 -0.84 0.35
CA ASN A 91 -15.41 0.48 0.93
C ASN A 91 -14.18 1.37 0.65
N VAL A 92 -12.96 0.80 0.75
CA VAL A 92 -11.72 1.52 0.42
C VAL A 92 -11.70 1.94 -1.05
N THR A 93 -12.00 1.03 -1.97
CA THR A 93 -12.03 1.36 -3.41
C THR A 93 -13.15 2.34 -3.77
N HIS A 94 -14.29 2.31 -3.06
CA HIS A 94 -15.34 3.31 -3.21
C HIS A 94 -14.87 4.72 -2.77
N ASP A 95 -14.20 4.81 -1.62
CA ASP A 95 -13.67 6.08 -1.12
C ASP A 95 -12.58 6.61 -2.07
N LEU A 96 -11.69 5.76 -2.57
CA LEU A 96 -10.69 6.12 -3.57
C LEU A 96 -11.34 6.64 -4.86
N TYR A 97 -12.42 6.02 -5.34
CA TYR A 97 -13.14 6.49 -6.52
C TYR A 97 -13.61 7.95 -6.34
N TRP A 98 -14.24 8.26 -5.21
CA TRP A 98 -14.71 9.61 -4.95
C TRP A 98 -13.59 10.60 -4.74
N LEU A 99 -12.51 10.20 -4.03
CA LEU A 99 -11.33 11.01 -3.85
C LEU A 99 -10.73 11.42 -5.20
N LEU A 100 -10.43 10.47 -6.07
CA LEU A 100 -9.82 10.75 -7.37
C LEU A 100 -10.72 11.60 -8.27
N LYS A 101 -12.02 11.31 -8.26
CA LYS A 101 -13.01 12.08 -9.02
C LYS A 101 -13.12 13.53 -8.54
N LYS A 102 -13.17 13.75 -7.23
CA LYS A 102 -13.29 15.08 -6.62
C LYS A 102 -12.00 15.88 -6.66
N ALA A 103 -10.85 15.20 -6.56
CA ALA A 103 -9.53 15.79 -6.74
C ALA A 103 -9.22 16.14 -8.22
N GLY A 104 -10.08 15.76 -9.16
CA GLY A 104 -9.88 16.04 -10.59
C GLY A 104 -8.77 15.23 -11.25
N VAL A 105 -8.42 14.05 -10.67
CA VAL A 105 -7.41 13.15 -11.25
C VAL A 105 -7.90 12.63 -12.59
N GLN A 106 -7.10 12.89 -13.64
CA GLN A 106 -7.48 12.54 -15.02
C GLN A 106 -7.45 11.04 -15.25
N THR A 107 -8.51 10.51 -15.85
CA THR A 107 -8.61 9.11 -16.29
C THR A 107 -8.25 8.94 -17.77
N PRO A 108 -7.78 7.74 -18.18
CA PRO A 108 -7.38 6.64 -17.29
C PRO A 108 -5.97 6.88 -16.73
N PHE A 109 -5.74 6.37 -15.50
CA PHE A 109 -4.48 6.47 -14.75
C PHE A 109 -3.83 5.10 -14.56
N VAL A 110 -2.59 5.06 -14.06
CA VAL A 110 -1.90 3.84 -13.63
C VAL A 110 -2.07 3.69 -12.13
N LEU A 111 -2.50 2.51 -11.64
CA LEU A 111 -2.51 2.19 -10.22
C LEU A 111 -1.23 1.46 -9.82
N VAL A 112 -0.68 1.85 -8.68
CA VAL A 112 0.50 1.24 -8.06
C VAL A 112 0.10 0.80 -6.66
N GLY A 113 -0.01 -0.50 -6.41
CA GLY A 113 -0.47 -1.05 -5.13
C GLY A 113 0.57 -1.95 -4.47
N HIS A 114 0.80 -1.75 -3.17
CA HIS A 114 1.69 -2.58 -2.35
C HIS A 114 0.90 -3.44 -1.37
N SER A 115 1.20 -4.76 -1.27
CA SER A 115 0.60 -5.65 -0.27
C SER A 115 -0.94 -5.62 -0.35
N LEU A 116 -1.65 -5.37 0.76
CA LEU A 116 -3.10 -5.16 0.79
C LEU A 116 -3.55 -4.08 -0.22
N GLY A 117 -2.78 -3.00 -0.38
CA GLY A 117 -3.04 -1.99 -1.41
C GLY A 117 -2.98 -2.55 -2.83
N GLY A 118 -2.25 -3.64 -3.05
CA GLY A 118 -2.26 -4.39 -4.32
C GLY A 118 -3.59 -5.08 -4.58
N LEU A 119 -4.20 -5.69 -3.55
CA LEU A 119 -5.54 -6.27 -3.63
C LEU A 119 -6.59 -5.17 -3.90
N TYR A 120 -6.50 -4.03 -3.21
CA TYR A 120 -7.38 -2.87 -3.44
C TYR A 120 -7.23 -2.31 -4.86
N ALA A 121 -6.00 -2.17 -5.37
CA ALA A 121 -5.75 -1.74 -6.75
C ALA A 121 -6.33 -2.73 -7.77
N THR A 122 -6.22 -4.02 -7.50
CA THR A 122 -6.80 -5.09 -8.32
C THR A 122 -8.32 -5.01 -8.34
N LEU A 123 -8.96 -4.88 -7.17
CA LEU A 123 -10.43 -4.70 -7.06
C LEU A 123 -10.89 -3.42 -7.76
N TYR A 124 -10.17 -2.31 -7.57
CA TYR A 124 -10.49 -1.05 -8.25
C TYR A 124 -10.47 -1.20 -9.78
N ALA A 125 -9.41 -1.84 -10.32
CA ALA A 125 -9.30 -2.10 -11.75
C ALA A 125 -10.41 -3.00 -12.30
N ASN A 126 -10.91 -3.94 -11.48
CA ASN A 126 -12.05 -4.79 -11.81
C ASN A 126 -13.37 -4.02 -11.83
N ARG A 127 -13.60 -3.14 -10.86
CA ARG A 127 -14.84 -2.35 -10.72
C ARG A 127 -14.91 -1.19 -11.71
N PHE A 128 -13.77 -0.55 -11.98
CA PHE A 128 -13.67 0.66 -12.81
C PHE A 128 -12.67 0.50 -13.97
N PRO A 129 -12.85 -0.50 -14.85
CA PRO A 129 -11.83 -0.88 -15.83
C PRO A 129 -11.49 0.23 -16.85
N SER A 130 -12.42 1.15 -17.12
CA SER A 130 -12.19 2.29 -18.01
C SER A 130 -11.33 3.39 -17.38
N GLN A 131 -11.21 3.41 -16.05
CA GLN A 131 -10.40 4.41 -15.34
C GLN A 131 -8.95 4.00 -15.17
N VAL A 132 -8.61 2.72 -15.39
CA VAL A 132 -7.28 2.16 -15.17
C VAL A 132 -6.62 1.83 -16.50
N ALA A 133 -5.48 2.46 -16.77
CA ALA A 133 -4.70 2.25 -17.99
C ALA A 133 -3.65 1.13 -17.85
N GLY A 134 -3.21 0.84 -16.61
CA GLY A 134 -2.22 -0.18 -16.31
C GLY A 134 -2.03 -0.34 -14.80
N LEU A 135 -1.33 -1.39 -14.38
CA LEU A 135 -1.11 -1.75 -12.98
C LEU A 135 0.37 -2.03 -12.71
N VAL A 136 0.84 -1.59 -11.55
CA VAL A 136 2.08 -2.07 -10.93
C VAL A 136 1.71 -2.60 -9.55
N LEU A 137 1.86 -3.89 -9.33
CA LEU A 137 1.52 -4.55 -8.08
C LEU A 137 2.82 -4.99 -7.39
N ILE A 138 3.04 -4.49 -6.18
CA ILE A 138 4.29 -4.65 -5.43
C ILE A 138 4.03 -5.60 -4.28
N ASP A 139 4.49 -6.84 -4.41
CA ASP A 139 4.28 -7.94 -3.47
C ASP A 139 2.82 -8.01 -2.95
N PRO A 140 1.82 -8.05 -3.87
CA PRO A 140 0.43 -7.81 -3.55
C PRO A 140 -0.21 -8.97 -2.80
N ALA A 141 -1.13 -8.67 -1.88
CA ALA A 141 -2.12 -9.64 -1.43
C ALA A 141 -3.07 -10.00 -2.60
N PHE A 142 -3.57 -11.23 -2.60
CA PHE A 142 -4.47 -11.74 -3.64
C PHE A 142 -5.50 -12.73 -3.08
N ALA A 143 -6.63 -12.86 -3.73
CA ALA A 143 -7.67 -13.80 -3.31
C ALA A 143 -7.18 -15.24 -3.35
N GLY A 144 -7.34 -15.94 -2.22
CA GLY A 144 -6.92 -17.32 -2.04
C GLY A 144 -5.47 -17.50 -1.61
N GLN A 145 -4.84 -16.47 -1.10
CA GLN A 145 -3.45 -16.54 -0.62
C GLN A 145 -3.24 -17.58 0.49
N ASP A 146 -4.26 -17.86 1.31
CA ASP A 146 -4.22 -18.77 2.46
C ASP A 146 -4.99 -20.10 2.22
N LEU A 147 -5.45 -20.38 0.98
CA LEU A 147 -6.31 -21.55 0.71
C LEU A 147 -5.60 -22.91 0.72
N ASP A 148 -4.33 -22.95 0.30
CA ASP A 148 -3.57 -24.21 0.15
C ASP A 148 -2.87 -24.64 1.45
N GLU A 149 -3.20 -24.03 2.57
CA GLU A 149 -2.66 -24.36 3.89
C GLU A 149 -3.29 -25.62 4.48
N THR A 150 -2.50 -26.40 5.18
CA THR A 150 -2.99 -27.53 6.00
C THR A 150 -3.78 -27.01 7.21
N PRO A 151 -4.56 -27.87 7.91
CA PRO A 151 -5.24 -27.46 9.14
C PRO A 151 -4.30 -26.88 10.22
N GLU A 152 -3.08 -27.41 10.32
CA GLU A 152 -2.06 -26.98 11.26
C GLU A 152 -1.48 -25.59 10.86
N GLU A 153 -1.17 -25.39 9.57
CA GLU A 153 -0.74 -24.11 9.02
C GLU A 153 -1.81 -23.04 9.25
N LYS A 154 -3.09 -23.35 8.96
CA LYS A 154 -4.23 -22.45 9.20
C LYS A 154 -4.39 -22.08 10.68
N ALA A 155 -4.26 -23.06 11.59
CA ALA A 155 -4.34 -22.79 13.02
C ALA A 155 -3.20 -21.89 13.51
N ARG A 156 -2.00 -22.06 12.98
CA ARG A 156 -0.83 -21.22 13.25
C ARG A 156 -1.04 -19.80 12.73
N ALA A 157 -1.46 -19.67 11.47
CA ALA A 157 -1.77 -18.37 10.85
C ALA A 157 -2.86 -17.62 11.62
N ALA A 158 -3.96 -18.30 11.97
CA ALA A 158 -5.04 -17.73 12.77
C ALA A 158 -4.56 -17.22 14.13
N SER A 159 -3.64 -17.95 14.81
CA SER A 159 -3.05 -17.51 16.08
C SER A 159 -2.20 -16.24 15.90
N ILE A 160 -1.39 -16.18 14.84
CA ILE A 160 -0.55 -15.01 14.51
C ILE A 160 -1.45 -13.80 14.21
N TYR A 161 -2.50 -13.96 13.40
CA TYR A 161 -3.43 -12.88 13.08
C TYR A 161 -4.19 -12.39 14.32
N ALA A 162 -4.70 -13.30 15.14
CA ALA A 162 -5.39 -12.93 16.39
C ALA A 162 -4.47 -12.14 17.33
N GLN A 163 -3.21 -12.54 17.46
CA GLN A 163 -2.23 -11.81 18.27
C GLN A 163 -1.90 -10.44 17.70
N SER A 164 -1.76 -10.33 16.37
CA SER A 164 -1.57 -9.05 15.66
C SER A 164 -2.76 -8.10 15.89
N GLN A 165 -3.98 -8.59 15.71
CA GLN A 165 -5.22 -7.84 15.95
C GLN A 165 -5.35 -7.39 17.40
N ALA A 166 -5.03 -8.26 18.37
CA ALA A 166 -5.01 -7.90 19.78
C ALA A 166 -3.99 -6.79 20.09
N ASN A 167 -2.81 -6.84 19.45
CA ASN A 167 -1.82 -5.77 19.56
C ASN A 167 -2.33 -4.45 18.97
N ILE A 168 -2.95 -4.48 17.78
CA ILE A 168 -3.53 -3.28 17.15
C ILE A 168 -4.62 -2.69 18.05
N ALA A 169 -5.52 -3.53 18.59
CA ALA A 169 -6.58 -3.09 19.49
C ALA A 169 -6.03 -2.47 20.78
N ARG A 170 -4.95 -3.04 21.33
CA ARG A 170 -4.24 -2.47 22.47
C ARG A 170 -3.64 -1.10 22.16
N CYS A 171 -3.04 -0.94 20.98
CA CYS A 171 -2.49 0.33 20.55
C CYS A 171 -3.60 1.38 20.34
N ALA A 172 -4.76 0.98 19.81
CA ALA A 172 -5.94 1.83 19.73
C ALA A 172 -6.41 2.35 21.09
N ALA A 173 -6.46 1.46 22.08
CA ALA A 173 -6.84 1.83 23.45
C ALA A 173 -5.85 2.83 24.06
N LEU A 174 -4.55 2.57 23.94
CA LEU A 174 -3.50 3.49 24.41
C LEU A 174 -3.54 4.85 23.72
N ALA A 175 -3.85 4.89 22.41
CA ALA A 175 -4.02 6.13 21.66
C ALA A 175 -5.22 6.95 22.18
N ARG A 176 -6.37 6.30 22.45
CA ARG A 176 -7.55 6.98 23.03
C ARG A 176 -7.26 7.56 24.42
N GLU A 177 -6.40 6.92 25.19
CA GLU A 177 -5.97 7.38 26.52
C GLU A 177 -4.81 8.37 26.46
N ALA A 178 -4.37 8.79 25.27
CA ALA A 178 -3.20 9.66 25.04
C ALA A 178 -1.90 9.13 25.68
N LYS A 179 -1.77 7.79 25.81
CA LYS A 179 -0.62 7.10 26.41
C LYS A 179 0.44 6.65 25.40
N LEU A 180 0.21 6.88 24.09
CA LEU A 180 1.23 6.61 23.09
C LEU A 180 2.21 7.79 23.01
N SER A 181 3.46 7.51 23.35
CA SER A 181 4.57 8.47 23.28
C SER A 181 5.72 7.89 22.44
N SER A 182 6.68 8.74 22.09
CA SER A 182 7.91 8.32 21.39
C SER A 182 8.73 7.27 22.15
N ASN A 183 8.57 7.16 23.48
CA ASN A 183 9.22 6.14 24.31
C ASN A 183 8.59 4.74 24.25
N ASN A 184 7.45 4.62 23.61
CA ASN A 184 6.79 3.39 23.17
C ASN A 184 6.96 2.14 24.06
N PRO A 185 6.54 2.14 25.34
CA PRO A 185 6.66 0.96 26.21
C PRO A 185 5.80 -0.22 25.74
N ALA A 186 4.88 0.00 24.81
CA ALA A 186 3.92 -0.98 24.32
C ALA A 186 4.25 -1.56 22.94
N GLY A 187 5.34 -1.16 22.29
CA GLY A 187 5.69 -1.64 20.95
C GLY A 187 4.78 -1.14 19.81
N CYS A 188 3.94 -0.11 20.07
CA CYS A 188 2.99 0.41 19.09
C CYS A 188 3.64 1.37 18.07
N VAL A 189 4.67 2.10 18.48
CA VAL A 189 5.33 3.10 17.66
C VAL A 189 6.65 2.54 17.14
N SER A 190 6.79 2.46 15.82
CA SER A 190 8.04 2.07 15.17
C SER A 190 8.56 3.26 14.35
N LEU A 191 9.67 3.83 14.80
CA LEU A 191 10.33 4.92 14.09
C LEU A 191 11.61 4.38 13.43
N PRO A 192 11.82 4.61 12.13
CA PRO A 192 13.07 4.25 11.47
C PRO A 192 14.26 4.92 12.16
N ALA A 193 15.35 4.17 12.36
CA ALA A 193 16.53 4.67 13.07
C ALA A 193 17.13 5.93 12.42
N ASN A 194 17.05 6.03 11.10
CA ASN A 194 17.56 7.14 10.27
C ASN A 194 16.46 8.14 9.86
N ALA A 195 15.27 8.11 10.48
CA ALA A 195 14.23 9.09 10.19
C ALA A 195 14.69 10.51 10.55
N THR A 196 14.38 11.47 9.70
CA THR A 196 14.57 12.90 9.95
C THR A 196 13.66 13.37 11.07
N GLU A 197 13.90 14.55 11.64
CA GLU A 197 13.05 15.12 12.69
C GLU A 197 11.62 15.37 12.18
N GLY A 198 11.45 15.82 10.93
CA GLY A 198 10.15 15.98 10.30
C GLY A 198 9.37 14.67 10.16
N GLU A 199 10.06 13.60 9.73
CA GLU A 199 9.47 12.25 9.64
C GLU A 199 9.09 11.70 11.01
N ARG A 200 9.94 11.87 12.02
CA ARG A 200 9.66 11.46 13.40
C ARG A 200 8.43 12.18 13.96
N THR A 201 8.36 13.47 13.77
CA THR A 201 7.21 14.29 14.19
C THR A 201 5.93 13.85 13.50
N TYR A 202 5.97 13.66 12.18
CA TYR A 202 4.82 13.14 11.42
C TYR A 202 4.37 11.78 11.95
N LEU A 203 5.29 10.81 12.05
CA LEU A 203 4.95 9.45 12.52
C LEU A 203 4.41 9.46 13.95
N ALA A 204 5.00 10.24 14.86
CA ALA A 204 4.51 10.38 16.23
C ALA A 204 3.06 10.89 16.26
N GLN A 205 2.73 11.90 15.44
CA GLN A 205 1.37 12.43 15.32
C GLN A 205 0.41 11.37 14.76
N GLN A 206 0.84 10.59 13.75
CA GLN A 206 0.00 9.55 13.17
C GLN A 206 -0.28 8.41 14.15
N PHE A 207 0.74 7.95 14.87
CA PHE A 207 0.56 6.89 15.87
C PHE A 207 -0.26 7.32 17.09
N ALA A 208 -0.32 8.61 17.41
CA ALA A 208 -1.17 9.15 18.47
C ALA A 208 -2.67 9.13 18.14
N LYS A 209 -3.06 9.02 16.87
CA LYS A 209 -4.47 9.01 16.43
C LYS A 209 -5.09 7.63 16.64
N SER A 210 -6.14 7.49 17.48
CA SER A 210 -6.85 6.22 17.64
C SER A 210 -7.51 5.76 16.33
N ALA A 211 -8.01 6.71 15.52
CA ALA A 211 -8.64 6.43 14.22
C ALA A 211 -7.74 5.60 13.28
N ARG A 212 -6.41 5.84 13.30
CA ARG A 212 -5.43 5.03 12.56
C ARG A 212 -5.48 3.56 12.97
N TRP A 213 -5.50 3.31 14.27
CA TRP A 213 -5.50 1.94 14.81
C TRP A 213 -6.82 1.24 14.58
N ASP A 214 -7.94 1.97 14.70
CA ASP A 214 -9.27 1.47 14.42
C ASP A 214 -9.41 1.07 12.94
N ALA A 215 -8.91 1.91 12.02
CA ALA A 215 -8.86 1.59 10.59
C ALA A 215 -7.97 0.38 10.30
N MET A 216 -6.76 0.32 10.90
CA MET A 216 -5.83 -0.79 10.72
C MET A 216 -6.39 -2.11 11.28
N LEU A 217 -7.10 -2.07 12.41
CA LEU A 217 -7.78 -3.26 12.96
C LEU A 217 -8.85 -3.74 11.99
N SER A 218 -9.70 -2.85 11.52
CA SER A 218 -10.74 -3.19 10.56
C SER A 218 -10.18 -3.74 9.24
N GLU A 219 -9.09 -3.19 8.69
CA GLU A 219 -8.40 -3.77 7.54
C GLU A 219 -7.87 -5.17 7.83
N SER A 220 -7.23 -5.38 8.99
CA SER A 220 -6.71 -6.70 9.38
C SER A 220 -7.82 -7.74 9.54
N GLU A 221 -8.96 -7.37 10.10
CA GLU A 221 -10.12 -8.25 10.26
C GLU A 221 -10.76 -8.65 8.92
N ASN A 222 -10.73 -7.75 7.93
CA ASN A 222 -11.29 -8.02 6.61
C ASN A 222 -10.31 -8.69 5.65
N LEU A 223 -9.00 -8.59 5.90
CA LEU A 223 -7.96 -9.25 5.09
C LEU A 223 -7.76 -10.72 5.46
N HIS A 224 -7.92 -11.08 6.74
CA HIS A 224 -7.58 -12.41 7.25
C HIS A 224 -8.81 -13.14 7.78
N ALA A 225 -9.09 -14.31 7.19
CA ALA A 225 -10.11 -15.23 7.66
C ALA A 225 -9.50 -16.63 7.82
N ALA A 226 -9.55 -17.19 9.03
CA ALA A 226 -8.98 -18.50 9.32
C ALA A 226 -9.63 -19.60 8.48
N GLY A 227 -8.92 -20.06 7.45
CA GLY A 227 -9.30 -21.23 6.66
C GLY A 227 -10.39 -21.02 5.61
N ALA A 228 -10.80 -19.77 5.38
CA ALA A 228 -11.76 -19.37 4.33
C ALA A 228 -11.23 -18.14 3.58
N LEU A 229 -11.92 -17.74 2.51
CA LEU A 229 -11.66 -16.44 1.91
C LEU A 229 -12.13 -15.34 2.86
N SER A 230 -11.30 -14.33 3.05
CA SER A 230 -11.64 -13.11 3.79
C SER A 230 -12.69 -12.28 3.02
N GLU A 231 -13.30 -11.27 3.67
CA GLU A 231 -14.26 -10.41 2.99
C GLU A 231 -13.61 -9.67 1.81
N ASP A 232 -12.38 -9.19 1.99
CA ASP A 232 -11.61 -8.51 0.94
C ASP A 232 -11.34 -9.43 -0.27
N GLU A 233 -10.96 -10.68 0.00
CA GLU A 233 -10.73 -11.69 -1.03
C GLU A 233 -12.03 -12.08 -1.76
N LEU A 234 -13.14 -12.22 -1.02
CA LEU A 234 -14.45 -12.50 -1.61
C LEU A 234 -14.93 -11.35 -2.51
N GLU A 235 -14.73 -10.10 -2.09
CA GLU A 235 -15.08 -8.94 -2.92
C GLU A 235 -14.22 -8.88 -4.19
N GLU A 236 -12.89 -9.16 -4.10
CA GLU A 236 -12.00 -9.22 -5.26
C GLU A 236 -12.39 -10.37 -6.19
N GLN A 237 -12.60 -11.58 -5.65
CA GLN A 237 -12.95 -12.77 -6.42
C GLN A 237 -14.27 -12.60 -7.19
N ARG A 238 -15.31 -12.04 -6.54
CA ARG A 238 -16.62 -11.76 -7.18
C ARG A 238 -16.51 -10.73 -8.31
N ALA A 239 -15.59 -9.79 -8.19
CA ALA A 239 -15.35 -8.75 -9.20
C ALA A 239 -14.34 -9.16 -10.26
N ALA A 240 -13.60 -10.27 -10.05
CA ALA A 240 -12.46 -10.67 -10.87
C ALA A 240 -12.79 -10.81 -12.35
N ARG A 241 -11.96 -10.21 -13.18
CA ARG A 241 -12.03 -10.26 -14.64
C ARG A 241 -10.66 -10.16 -15.27
N SER A 242 -10.57 -10.43 -16.56
CA SER A 242 -9.36 -10.13 -17.35
C SER A 242 -9.06 -8.64 -17.34
N PHE A 243 -7.80 -8.29 -17.27
CA PHE A 243 -7.31 -6.92 -17.49
C PHE A 243 -7.16 -6.58 -18.97
N GLY A 244 -7.48 -7.54 -19.88
CA GLY A 244 -7.34 -7.37 -21.32
C GLY A 244 -5.89 -7.21 -21.74
N ASP A 245 -5.59 -6.15 -22.49
CA ASP A 245 -4.26 -5.79 -22.96
C ASP A 245 -3.58 -4.66 -22.18
N LYS A 246 -4.08 -4.36 -20.98
CA LYS A 246 -3.45 -3.37 -20.10
C LYS A 246 -2.05 -3.83 -19.68
N PRO A 247 -1.02 -2.99 -19.71
CA PRO A 247 0.27 -3.35 -19.13
C PRO A 247 0.12 -3.58 -17.62
N VAL A 248 0.55 -4.76 -17.15
CA VAL A 248 0.54 -5.15 -15.74
C VAL A 248 1.92 -5.68 -15.37
N ILE A 249 2.53 -5.14 -14.33
CA ILE A 249 3.77 -5.67 -13.76
C ILE A 249 3.51 -6.02 -12.31
N VAL A 250 3.79 -7.29 -11.95
CA VAL A 250 3.74 -7.78 -10.58
C VAL A 250 5.16 -8.02 -10.10
N LEU A 251 5.56 -7.34 -9.05
CA LEU A 251 6.86 -7.50 -8.39
C LEU A 251 6.68 -8.42 -7.19
N THR A 252 7.53 -9.43 -7.05
CA THR A 252 7.52 -10.38 -5.93
C THR A 252 8.82 -10.25 -5.14
N ALA A 253 8.73 -10.15 -3.83
CA ALA A 253 9.88 -10.15 -2.93
C ALA A 253 10.63 -11.48 -3.00
N SER A 254 11.97 -11.45 -2.94
CA SER A 254 12.80 -12.68 -2.89
C SER A 254 13.14 -13.12 -1.46
N ILE A 255 12.96 -12.24 -0.47
CA ILE A 255 13.21 -12.53 0.94
C ILE A 255 11.86 -12.56 1.67
N ILE A 256 11.36 -13.76 1.89
CA ILE A 256 10.12 -14.01 2.65
C ILE A 256 10.55 -14.57 4.01
N PRO A 257 10.20 -13.90 5.12
CA PRO A 257 10.58 -14.37 6.46
C PRO A 257 9.89 -15.68 6.81
N THR A 258 10.62 -16.60 7.44
CA THR A 258 10.04 -17.80 8.04
C THR A 258 9.13 -17.43 9.21
N GLN A 259 7.93 -17.99 9.24
CA GLN A 259 6.99 -17.77 10.32
C GLN A 259 7.38 -18.57 11.58
N PRO A 260 7.01 -18.10 12.78
CA PRO A 260 7.26 -18.87 14.01
C PRO A 260 6.64 -20.26 13.94
N GLY A 261 7.48 -21.29 14.11
CA GLY A 261 7.06 -22.71 14.05
C GLY A 261 6.89 -23.30 12.65
N GLU A 262 7.21 -22.56 11.61
CA GLU A 262 7.21 -23.03 10.22
C GLU A 262 8.44 -23.90 9.95
N THR A 263 8.24 -25.06 9.34
CA THR A 263 9.34 -25.92 8.88
C THR A 263 9.93 -25.40 7.55
N PRO A 264 11.17 -25.78 7.18
CA PRO A 264 11.75 -25.41 5.90
C PRO A 264 10.91 -25.86 4.68
N GLU A 265 10.22 -27.01 4.79
CA GLU A 265 9.37 -27.54 3.73
C GLU A 265 8.08 -26.71 3.58
N GLU A 266 7.41 -26.39 4.68
CA GLU A 266 6.25 -25.49 4.72
C GLU A 266 6.63 -24.13 4.17
N HIS A 267 7.77 -23.58 4.57
CA HIS A 267 8.27 -22.31 4.07
C HIS A 267 8.46 -22.31 2.55
N ALA A 268 9.12 -23.33 2.02
CA ALA A 268 9.32 -23.46 0.57
C ALA A 268 8.00 -23.55 -0.19
N LYS A 269 7.00 -24.28 0.36
CA LYS A 269 5.65 -24.36 -0.18
C LYS A 269 4.95 -23.00 -0.17
N SER A 270 5.00 -22.28 0.94
CA SER A 270 4.42 -20.94 1.13
C SER A 270 5.01 -19.94 0.13
N VAL A 271 6.34 -19.89 -0.01
CA VAL A 271 7.05 -19.08 -1.00
C VAL A 271 6.60 -19.42 -2.43
N GLY A 272 6.48 -20.71 -2.75
CA GLY A 272 6.00 -21.16 -4.05
C GLY A 272 4.56 -20.76 -4.34
N HIS A 273 3.67 -20.89 -3.36
CA HIS A 273 2.26 -20.49 -3.45
C HIS A 273 2.12 -18.96 -3.67
N TRP A 274 2.87 -18.16 -2.90
CA TRP A 274 2.91 -16.70 -3.01
C TRP A 274 3.32 -16.27 -4.43
N LYS A 275 4.42 -16.81 -4.92
CA LYS A 275 4.90 -16.57 -6.30
C LYS A 275 3.86 -16.98 -7.35
N ALA A 276 3.24 -18.14 -7.21
CA ALA A 276 2.23 -18.63 -8.14
C ALA A 276 0.97 -17.74 -8.16
N GLY A 277 0.58 -17.16 -7.01
CA GLY A 277 -0.48 -16.17 -6.91
C GLY A 277 -0.16 -14.92 -7.73
N HIS A 278 1.05 -14.41 -7.61
CA HIS A 278 1.52 -13.26 -8.40
C HIS A 278 1.58 -13.56 -9.90
N ASP A 279 1.99 -14.76 -10.28
CA ASP A 279 1.97 -15.20 -11.68
C ASP A 279 0.54 -15.23 -12.24
N ARG A 280 -0.42 -15.74 -11.45
CA ARG A 280 -1.84 -15.72 -11.83
C ARG A 280 -2.38 -14.30 -11.98
N LEU A 281 -2.00 -13.36 -11.09
CA LEU A 281 -2.39 -11.95 -11.23
C LEU A 281 -1.84 -11.33 -12.51
N ALA A 282 -0.57 -11.54 -12.82
CA ALA A 282 0.05 -11.07 -14.05
C ALA A 282 -0.64 -11.66 -15.30
N ALA A 283 -0.92 -12.96 -15.28
CA ALA A 283 -1.56 -13.68 -16.38
C ALA A 283 -3.00 -13.21 -16.69
N ARG A 284 -3.62 -12.39 -15.82
CA ARG A 284 -4.91 -11.75 -16.11
C ARG A 284 -4.84 -10.70 -17.21
N SER A 285 -3.63 -10.31 -17.62
CA SER A 285 -3.39 -9.44 -18.79
C SER A 285 -2.58 -10.18 -19.86
N SER A 286 -2.93 -9.97 -21.13
CA SER A 286 -2.10 -10.45 -22.25
C SER A 286 -0.73 -9.76 -22.34
N ARG A 287 -0.51 -8.68 -21.56
CA ARG A 287 0.74 -7.93 -21.43
C ARG A 287 1.23 -7.89 -19.98
N GLY A 288 0.87 -8.93 -19.22
CA GLY A 288 1.27 -9.08 -17.83
C GLY A 288 2.67 -9.67 -17.70
N GLU A 289 3.43 -9.18 -16.73
CA GLU A 289 4.74 -9.68 -16.35
C GLU A 289 4.80 -9.90 -14.85
N SER A 290 5.36 -11.02 -14.39
CA SER A 290 5.67 -11.31 -12.99
C SER A 290 7.17 -11.38 -12.82
N ILE A 291 7.72 -10.58 -11.90
CA ILE A 291 9.16 -10.37 -11.72
C ILE A 291 9.52 -10.60 -10.24
N VAL A 292 10.41 -11.55 -9.96
CA VAL A 292 11.03 -11.69 -8.64
C VAL A 292 12.14 -10.65 -8.49
N VAL A 293 12.06 -9.82 -7.45
CA VAL A 293 13.04 -8.77 -7.18
C VAL A 293 14.09 -9.29 -6.20
N PRO A 294 15.35 -9.45 -6.65
CA PRO A 294 16.41 -9.99 -5.79
C PRO A 294 16.72 -9.03 -4.63
N ASN A 295 17.09 -9.60 -3.48
CA ASN A 295 17.47 -8.87 -2.26
C ASN A 295 16.40 -7.88 -1.76
N ALA A 296 15.13 -8.19 -1.97
CA ALA A 296 14.00 -7.41 -1.50
C ALA A 296 13.19 -8.22 -0.49
N THR A 297 12.83 -7.59 0.62
CA THR A 297 11.78 -8.03 1.52
C THR A 297 10.41 -7.57 0.99
N HIS A 298 9.35 -7.84 1.75
CA HIS A 298 7.99 -7.36 1.45
C HIS A 298 7.91 -5.85 1.12
N MET A 299 8.86 -5.06 1.63
CA MET A 299 8.93 -3.61 1.41
C MET A 299 9.81 -3.26 0.19
N ILE A 300 9.53 -3.86 -0.98
CA ILE A 300 10.34 -3.70 -2.22
C ILE A 300 10.60 -2.22 -2.54
N GLN A 301 9.62 -1.34 -2.34
CA GLN A 301 9.74 0.09 -2.59
C GLN A 301 10.74 0.81 -1.68
N LEU A 302 11.11 0.19 -0.56
CA LEU A 302 12.15 0.69 0.36
C LEU A 302 13.49 -0.01 0.16
N ASP A 303 13.48 -1.30 -0.13
CA ASP A 303 14.71 -2.11 -0.28
C ASP A 303 15.33 -1.97 -1.67
N GLN A 304 14.49 -2.04 -2.70
CA GLN A 304 14.87 -2.01 -4.12
C GLN A 304 14.04 -0.96 -4.89
N PRO A 305 14.10 0.33 -4.52
CA PRO A 305 13.27 1.37 -5.11
C PRO A 305 13.42 1.47 -6.63
N LEU A 306 14.60 1.17 -7.18
CA LEU A 306 14.84 1.21 -8.62
C LEU A 306 13.98 0.19 -9.38
N ALA A 307 13.69 -0.98 -8.79
CA ALA A 307 12.81 -1.97 -9.41
C ALA A 307 11.38 -1.44 -9.55
N VAL A 308 10.88 -0.75 -8.53
CA VAL A 308 9.54 -0.13 -8.55
C VAL A 308 9.51 1.04 -9.54
N ILE A 309 10.52 1.91 -9.55
CA ILE A 309 10.61 3.04 -10.48
C ILE A 309 10.64 2.54 -11.92
N ASP A 310 11.42 1.49 -12.22
CA ASP A 310 11.48 0.89 -13.55
C ASP A 310 10.13 0.28 -13.96
N ALA A 311 9.47 -0.47 -13.07
CA ALA A 311 8.15 -1.04 -13.35
C ALA A 311 7.12 0.04 -13.68
N VAL A 312 7.05 1.10 -12.88
CA VAL A 312 6.14 2.25 -13.14
C VAL A 312 6.50 2.91 -14.46
N ARG A 313 7.79 3.19 -14.73
CA ARG A 313 8.25 3.79 -15.98
C ARG A 313 7.84 2.95 -17.20
N ARG A 314 8.03 1.62 -17.16
CA ARG A 314 7.66 0.69 -18.24
C ARG A 314 6.16 0.70 -18.51
N VAL A 315 5.33 0.64 -17.46
CA VAL A 315 3.87 0.73 -17.59
C VAL A 315 3.44 2.07 -18.18
N LEU A 316 3.99 3.19 -17.70
CA LEU A 316 3.71 4.53 -18.24
C LEU A 316 4.05 4.62 -19.74
N LEU A 317 5.22 4.13 -20.14
CA LEU A 317 5.64 4.13 -21.56
C LEU A 317 4.72 3.26 -22.42
N ALA A 318 4.34 2.08 -21.93
CA ALA A 318 3.43 1.18 -22.61
C ALA A 318 2.03 1.78 -22.83
N VAL A 319 1.50 2.49 -21.81
CA VAL A 319 0.22 3.21 -21.90
C VAL A 319 0.31 4.38 -22.90
N ARG A 320 1.39 5.17 -22.86
CA ARG A 320 1.61 6.29 -23.79
C ARG A 320 1.73 5.83 -25.24
N ALA A 321 2.40 4.70 -25.49
CA ALA A 321 2.52 4.12 -26.82
C ALA A 321 1.17 3.64 -27.38
N HIS A 322 0.30 3.10 -26.51
CA HIS A 322 -1.04 2.64 -26.92
C HIS A 322 -1.98 3.81 -27.28
N ARG A 323 -1.88 4.94 -26.58
CA ARG A 323 -2.71 6.14 -26.86
C ARG A 323 -2.34 6.88 -28.15
N ARG A 324 -1.18 6.58 -28.76
CA ARG A 324 -0.72 7.21 -30.01
C ARG A 324 -1.13 6.45 -31.27
N ARG A 325 -1.69 5.26 -31.08
CA ARG A 325 -2.24 4.42 -32.16
C ARG A 325 -3.75 4.61 -32.27
#